data_949c8e152480fa48730818ef45b3806f
#
_entry.id   949c8e152480fa48730818ef45b3806f
#
_cell.length_a   1.000
_cell.length_b   1.000
_cell.length_c   1.000
_cell.angle_alpha   90.00
_cell.angle_beta   90.00
_cell.angle_gamma   90.00
#
_symmetry.space_group_name_H-M   'P 1'
#
loop_
_entity.id
_entity.type
_entity.pdbx_description
1 polymer ?
#
loop_
_entity_poly.entity_id
_entity_poly.type
_entity_poly.pdbx_seq_one_letter_code
_entity_poly.pdbx_strand_id
1 'polypeptide(L)'
;MREENGRQAFRWIPGETVTSVAYDTPVPGFQTANTINLRLWAAKPDREFDLQAFNTGDYVQAILSKQRAETLSSVLYPDDRTYEGKELRLKQQHFFVSSTVQDVVRRFKEAHPGPDGWAAFPDKVAFQMNDTHPTLLIPELMRVLMDEEGLGWTRAWGLVCATCNFTNHTVLPEALEKWPVAMLEKLLPRHMQILYDVNWRFMQEMRGALGDDWERIAALSIIEEAPSGEKFVRMAYLAVVAARRVNGVAAIHSEILKHDVFAQFYAVFPEKFQNKTNGVTPRRWLAFCNPGLRGLITETLGDDAWINDLGRLKVSLCFGLFICA
;
A
#
# COMPACT_ATOMS: atom_id res chain seq x y z
N MET A 1 28.07 5.75 0.24
CA MET A 1 27.75 7.12 -0.20
C MET A 1 28.80 7.53 -1.20
N ARG A 2 28.42 7.94 -2.38
CA ARG A 2 29.34 8.55 -3.37
C ARG A 2 28.82 9.94 -3.68
N GLU A 3 29.69 10.91 -3.87
CA GLU A 3 29.34 12.20 -4.45
C GLU A 3 29.49 12.11 -5.97
N GLU A 4 28.37 12.23 -6.67
CA GLU A 4 28.37 12.42 -8.12
C GLU A 4 27.79 13.80 -8.42
N ASN A 5 28.56 14.67 -9.06
CA ASN A 5 28.17 16.03 -9.44
C ASN A 5 27.62 16.90 -8.29
N GLY A 6 28.22 16.81 -7.08
CA GLY A 6 27.77 17.57 -5.89
C GLY A 6 26.45 17.11 -5.29
N ARG A 7 25.94 15.93 -5.67
CA ARG A 7 24.77 15.29 -5.08
C ARG A 7 25.18 14.04 -4.33
N GLN A 8 24.59 13.81 -3.17
CA GLN A 8 24.74 12.55 -2.45
C GLN A 8 24.01 11.45 -3.22
N ALA A 9 24.74 10.48 -3.74
CA ALA A 9 24.19 9.28 -4.36
C ALA A 9 24.24 8.11 -3.36
N PHE A 10 23.16 7.35 -3.28
CA PHE A 10 23.06 6.17 -2.44
C PHE A 10 22.98 4.93 -3.33
N ARG A 11 23.81 3.94 -3.01
CA ARG A 11 23.76 2.64 -3.67
C ARG A 11 23.41 1.58 -2.65
N TRP A 12 22.36 0.81 -2.91
CA TRP A 12 22.07 -0.36 -2.11
C TRP A 12 23.10 -1.46 -2.40
N ILE A 13 23.74 -1.95 -1.36
CA ILE A 13 24.60 -3.13 -1.42
C ILE A 13 23.82 -4.25 -0.76
N PRO A 14 23.20 -5.17 -1.53
CA PRO A 14 22.39 -6.23 -0.95
C PRO A 14 23.26 -7.21 -0.19
N GLY A 15 22.77 -7.64 0.97
CA GLY A 15 23.32 -8.79 1.69
C GLY A 15 22.72 -10.11 1.20
N GLU A 16 21.44 -10.06 0.80
CA GLU A 16 20.68 -11.18 0.28
C GLU A 16 19.78 -10.68 -0.86
N THR A 17 19.71 -11.44 -1.93
CA THR A 17 18.89 -11.13 -3.11
C THR A 17 17.80 -12.17 -3.32
N VAL A 18 16.64 -11.72 -3.76
CA VAL A 18 15.49 -12.57 -4.06
C VAL A 18 14.89 -12.13 -5.38
N THR A 19 14.67 -13.10 -6.27
CA THR A 19 14.00 -12.84 -7.55
C THR A 19 12.49 -12.77 -7.35
N SER A 20 11.87 -11.70 -7.84
CA SER A 20 10.42 -11.53 -7.86
C SER A 20 9.85 -11.96 -9.20
N VAL A 21 8.93 -12.94 -9.18
CA VAL A 21 8.26 -13.45 -10.38
C VAL A 21 6.80 -13.04 -10.38
N ALA A 22 6.36 -12.39 -11.46
CA ALA A 22 4.98 -11.97 -11.64
C ALA A 22 4.10 -13.12 -12.15
N TYR A 23 2.96 -13.30 -11.50
CA TYR A 23 1.90 -14.20 -11.94
C TYR A 23 0.64 -13.41 -12.24
N ASP A 24 0.20 -13.43 -13.49
CA ASP A 24 -0.98 -12.71 -13.94
C ASP A 24 -2.17 -13.65 -14.05
N THR A 25 -3.27 -13.29 -13.41
CA THR A 25 -4.56 -13.96 -13.55
C THR A 25 -5.51 -13.02 -14.30
N PRO A 26 -5.97 -13.36 -15.51
CA PRO A 26 -6.91 -12.53 -16.24
C PRO A 26 -8.29 -12.54 -15.55
N VAL A 27 -8.87 -11.36 -15.39
CA VAL A 27 -10.21 -11.18 -14.83
C VAL A 27 -11.07 -10.53 -15.90
N PRO A 28 -11.87 -11.30 -16.66
CA PRO A 28 -12.74 -10.77 -17.68
C PRO A 28 -13.91 -10.00 -17.06
N GLY A 29 -14.27 -8.89 -17.66
CA GLY A 29 -15.47 -8.13 -17.31
C GLY A 29 -16.75 -8.87 -17.72
N PHE A 30 -17.82 -8.70 -16.96
CA PHE A 30 -19.13 -9.30 -17.27
C PHE A 30 -19.76 -8.59 -18.46
N GLN A 31 -20.04 -9.31 -19.54
CA GLN A 31 -20.66 -8.80 -20.78
C GLN A 31 -19.93 -7.55 -21.36
N THR A 32 -18.60 -7.51 -21.26
CA THR A 32 -17.77 -6.44 -21.80
C THR A 32 -16.52 -7.03 -22.42
N ALA A 33 -15.91 -6.33 -23.37
CA ALA A 33 -14.65 -6.73 -23.99
C ALA A 33 -13.42 -6.49 -23.10
N ASN A 34 -13.57 -5.84 -21.95
CA ASN A 34 -12.45 -5.54 -21.06
C ASN A 34 -12.04 -6.76 -20.25
N THR A 35 -10.74 -6.97 -20.19
CA THR A 35 -10.12 -7.93 -19.26
C THR A 35 -8.99 -7.20 -18.53
N ILE A 36 -9.00 -7.26 -17.21
CA ILE A 36 -7.92 -6.74 -16.37
C ILE A 36 -7.09 -7.90 -15.83
N ASN A 37 -5.84 -7.65 -15.46
CA ASN A 37 -4.99 -8.64 -14.84
C ASN A 37 -4.88 -8.37 -13.34
N LEU A 38 -5.03 -9.45 -12.55
CA LEU A 38 -4.59 -9.49 -11.18
C LEU A 38 -3.15 -9.99 -11.17
N ARG A 39 -2.19 -9.10 -10.90
CA ARG A 39 -0.77 -9.45 -10.79
C ARG A 39 -0.41 -9.72 -9.34
N LEU A 40 0.11 -10.91 -9.09
CA LEU A 40 0.65 -11.32 -7.79
C LEU A 40 2.13 -11.68 -7.95
N TRP A 41 2.89 -11.56 -6.87
CA TRP A 41 4.33 -11.78 -6.86
C TRP A 41 4.68 -13.03 -6.07
N ALA A 42 5.56 -13.86 -6.61
CA ALA A 42 6.18 -14.96 -5.90
C ALA A 42 7.68 -14.71 -5.75
N ALA A 43 8.18 -14.95 -4.55
CA ALA A 43 9.60 -14.89 -4.25
C ALA A 43 10.28 -16.20 -4.68
N LYS A 44 11.36 -16.07 -5.44
CA LYS A 44 12.19 -17.17 -5.89
C LYS A 44 13.65 -16.89 -5.53
N PRO A 45 14.44 -17.93 -5.24
CA PRO A 45 15.86 -17.77 -5.03
C PRO A 45 16.56 -17.36 -6.33
N ASP A 46 17.67 -16.62 -6.23
CA ASP A 46 18.52 -16.32 -7.39
C ASP A 46 19.16 -17.59 -7.95
N ARG A 47 19.37 -18.59 -7.08
CA ARG A 47 19.88 -19.92 -7.45
C ARG A 47 19.00 -20.99 -6.83
N GLU A 48 18.56 -21.94 -7.63
CA GLU A 48 17.75 -23.07 -7.17
C GLU A 48 18.51 -23.97 -6.18
N PHE A 49 19.83 -23.99 -6.29
CA PHE A 49 20.69 -24.88 -5.51
C PHE A 49 22.11 -24.31 -5.38
N ASP A 50 22.66 -24.31 -4.19
CA ASP A 50 24.05 -23.91 -3.93
C ASP A 50 24.96 -25.12 -4.07
N LEU A 51 25.49 -25.31 -5.30
CA LEU A 51 26.40 -26.41 -5.62
C LEU A 51 27.71 -26.34 -4.82
N GLN A 52 28.18 -25.12 -4.46
CA GLN A 52 29.42 -24.96 -3.71
C GLN A 52 29.24 -25.46 -2.27
N ALA A 53 28.17 -25.05 -1.60
CA ALA A 53 27.83 -25.54 -0.26
C ALA A 53 27.63 -27.07 -0.28
N PHE A 54 26.95 -27.61 -1.28
CA PHE A 54 26.75 -29.04 -1.43
C PHE A 54 28.07 -29.81 -1.56
N ASN A 55 28.99 -29.35 -2.44
CA ASN A 55 30.27 -29.99 -2.68
C ASN A 55 31.22 -29.90 -1.46
N THR A 56 31.01 -28.98 -0.55
CA THR A 56 31.76 -28.87 0.73
C THR A 56 31.12 -29.67 1.86
N GLY A 57 30.00 -30.38 1.58
CA GLY A 57 29.29 -31.20 2.57
C GLY A 57 28.27 -30.46 3.41
N ASP A 58 28.03 -29.16 3.16
CA ASP A 58 27.00 -28.39 3.83
C ASP A 58 25.66 -28.48 3.09
N TYR A 59 25.03 -29.64 3.24
CA TYR A 59 23.76 -29.95 2.57
C TYR A 59 22.59 -29.08 3.07
N VAL A 60 22.66 -28.60 4.32
CA VAL A 60 21.62 -27.73 4.90
C VAL A 60 21.73 -26.35 4.24
N GLN A 61 22.92 -25.79 4.15
CA GLN A 61 23.13 -24.48 3.54
C GLN A 61 22.77 -24.50 2.04
N ALA A 62 23.03 -25.61 1.36
CA ALA A 62 22.72 -25.78 -0.06
C ALA A 62 21.21 -25.57 -0.39
N ILE A 63 20.31 -25.79 0.59
CA ILE A 63 18.86 -25.69 0.42
C ILE A 63 18.31 -24.45 1.17
N LEU A 64 19.01 -23.96 2.16
CA LEU A 64 18.50 -22.96 3.10
C LEU A 64 18.18 -21.62 2.42
N SER A 65 19.01 -21.17 1.47
CA SER A 65 18.78 -19.95 0.70
C SER A 65 17.49 -20.02 -0.12
N LYS A 66 17.21 -21.17 -0.71
CA LYS A 66 15.94 -21.41 -1.43
C LYS A 66 14.74 -21.30 -0.49
N GLN A 67 14.78 -22.00 0.64
CA GLN A 67 13.68 -21.97 1.62
C GLN A 67 13.44 -20.57 2.17
N ARG A 68 14.51 -19.82 2.49
CA ARG A 68 14.39 -18.43 2.96
C ARG A 68 13.73 -17.52 1.94
N ALA A 69 14.14 -17.61 0.67
CA ALA A 69 13.55 -16.81 -0.39
C ALA A 69 12.05 -17.15 -0.57
N GLU A 70 11.71 -18.43 -0.71
CA GLU A 70 10.33 -18.86 -0.93
C GLU A 70 9.42 -18.55 0.26
N THR A 71 9.92 -18.56 1.49
CA THR A 71 9.16 -18.22 2.71
C THR A 71 8.57 -16.80 2.65
N LEU A 72 9.21 -15.86 1.92
CA LEU A 72 8.70 -14.48 1.78
C LEU A 72 7.30 -14.42 1.17
N SER A 73 6.95 -15.35 0.29
CA SER A 73 5.65 -15.34 -0.38
C SER A 73 4.80 -16.60 -0.13
N SER A 74 5.29 -17.56 0.66
CA SER A 74 4.61 -18.84 0.87
C SER A 74 3.35 -18.71 1.71
N VAL A 75 3.39 -17.89 2.77
CA VAL A 75 2.26 -17.66 3.68
C VAL A 75 2.14 -16.17 3.97
N LEU A 76 0.99 -15.59 3.61
CA LEU A 76 0.67 -14.20 3.91
C LEU A 76 0.25 -14.05 5.38
N TYR A 77 0.61 -12.92 5.99
CA TYR A 77 0.36 -12.62 7.39
C TYR A 77 0.94 -13.66 8.36
N PRO A 78 2.29 -13.74 8.48
CA PRO A 78 2.91 -14.57 9.50
C PRO A 78 2.51 -14.08 10.90
N ASP A 79 2.61 -14.96 11.88
CA ASP A 79 2.41 -14.59 13.28
C ASP A 79 3.49 -13.56 13.70
N ASP A 80 3.07 -12.34 13.99
CA ASP A 80 3.94 -11.20 14.29
C ASP A 80 4.04 -10.88 15.79
N ARG A 81 3.72 -11.84 16.67
CA ARG A 81 3.91 -11.72 18.11
C ARG A 81 5.38 -11.84 18.50
N THR A 82 6.19 -12.53 17.71
CA THR A 82 7.63 -12.67 17.92
C THR A 82 8.42 -11.67 17.07
N TYR A 83 9.69 -11.46 17.42
CA TYR A 83 10.59 -10.62 16.62
C TYR A 83 10.78 -11.16 15.21
N GLU A 84 10.98 -12.48 15.09
CA GLU A 84 11.20 -13.16 13.80
C GLU A 84 9.96 -13.06 12.91
N GLY A 85 8.78 -13.19 13.49
CA GLY A 85 7.51 -13.04 12.76
C GLY A 85 7.30 -11.60 12.27
N LYS A 86 7.61 -10.60 13.12
CA LYS A 86 7.63 -9.19 12.71
C LYS A 86 8.64 -8.93 11.59
N GLU A 87 9.86 -9.44 11.72
CA GLU A 87 10.90 -9.30 10.69
C GLU A 87 10.44 -9.90 9.36
N LEU A 88 9.86 -11.11 9.37
CA LEU A 88 9.33 -11.75 8.18
C LEU A 88 8.21 -10.93 7.55
N ARG A 89 7.27 -10.44 8.35
CA ARG A 89 6.16 -9.59 7.88
C ARG A 89 6.67 -8.30 7.23
N LEU A 90 7.66 -7.64 7.83
CA LEU A 90 8.26 -6.43 7.25
C LEU A 90 8.96 -6.73 5.92
N LYS A 91 9.71 -7.85 5.85
CA LYS A 91 10.32 -8.32 4.61
C LYS A 91 9.28 -8.62 3.52
N GLN A 92 8.15 -9.25 3.87
CA GLN A 92 7.05 -9.51 2.94
C GLN A 92 6.46 -8.21 2.38
N GLN A 93 6.16 -7.24 3.26
CA GLN A 93 5.63 -5.95 2.84
C GLN A 93 6.59 -5.24 1.88
N HIS A 94 7.87 -5.20 2.22
CA HIS A 94 8.89 -4.62 1.35
C HIS A 94 8.99 -5.37 0.01
N PHE A 95 9.01 -6.69 0.02
CA PHE A 95 9.10 -7.52 -1.19
C PHE A 95 7.97 -7.22 -2.18
N PHE A 96 6.71 -7.23 -1.72
CA PHE A 96 5.56 -6.96 -2.59
C PHE A 96 5.52 -5.52 -3.08
N VAL A 97 5.85 -4.58 -2.23
CA VAL A 97 5.90 -3.16 -2.58
C VAL A 97 7.01 -2.88 -3.59
N SER A 98 8.22 -3.35 -3.33
CA SER A 98 9.37 -3.11 -4.21
C SER A 98 9.17 -3.75 -5.58
N SER A 99 8.65 -5.00 -5.63
CA SER A 99 8.30 -5.67 -6.89
C SER A 99 7.31 -4.85 -7.72
N THR A 100 6.28 -4.31 -7.06
CA THR A 100 5.26 -3.49 -7.73
C THR A 100 5.82 -2.15 -8.20
N VAL A 101 6.59 -1.45 -7.37
CA VAL A 101 7.19 -0.16 -7.72
C VAL A 101 8.13 -0.30 -8.91
N GLN A 102 9.01 -1.29 -8.89
CA GLN A 102 9.96 -1.54 -9.98
C GLN A 102 9.24 -1.86 -11.30
N ASP A 103 8.20 -2.71 -11.27
CA ASP A 103 7.42 -3.02 -12.46
C ASP A 103 6.68 -1.79 -13.02
N VAL A 104 6.02 -1.01 -12.16
CA VAL A 104 5.29 0.20 -12.56
C VAL A 104 6.24 1.23 -13.15
N VAL A 105 7.36 1.50 -12.49
CA VAL A 105 8.35 2.47 -12.97
C VAL A 105 8.97 2.02 -14.30
N ARG A 106 9.35 0.74 -14.43
CA ARG A 106 9.89 0.18 -15.68
C ARG A 106 8.90 0.36 -16.83
N ARG A 107 7.65 -0.07 -16.66
CA ARG A 107 6.59 0.03 -17.67
C ARG A 107 6.27 1.48 -18.03
N PHE A 108 6.25 2.36 -17.02
CA PHE A 108 6.05 3.78 -17.27
C PHE A 108 7.17 4.37 -18.13
N LYS A 109 8.43 4.08 -17.85
CA LYS A 109 9.58 4.57 -18.61
C LYS A 109 9.60 4.04 -20.04
N GLU A 110 9.22 2.79 -20.26
CA GLU A 110 9.08 2.22 -21.61
C GLU A 110 8.06 3.00 -22.45
N ALA A 111 6.95 3.42 -21.85
CA ALA A 111 5.90 4.17 -22.51
C ALA A 111 6.19 5.69 -22.62
N HIS A 112 7.01 6.24 -21.73
CA HIS A 112 7.31 7.68 -21.62
C HIS A 112 8.82 7.90 -21.43
N PRO A 113 9.61 7.64 -22.48
CA PRO A 113 11.07 7.73 -22.39
C PRO A 113 11.56 9.17 -22.18
N GLY A 114 12.71 9.30 -21.51
CA GLY A 114 13.39 10.57 -21.28
C GLY A 114 13.01 11.30 -19.99
N PRO A 115 13.80 12.31 -19.61
CA PRO A 115 13.69 12.98 -18.31
C PRO A 115 12.40 13.80 -18.15
N ASP A 116 11.80 14.26 -19.22
CA ASP A 116 10.55 15.04 -19.22
C ASP A 116 9.32 14.14 -19.07
N GLY A 117 9.44 12.84 -19.35
CA GLY A 117 8.36 11.86 -19.22
C GLY A 117 7.72 11.83 -17.82
N TRP A 118 8.48 12.12 -16.78
CA TRP A 118 8.00 12.14 -15.39
C TRP A 118 6.87 13.14 -15.11
N ALA A 119 6.68 14.15 -15.96
CA ALA A 119 5.56 15.08 -15.83
C ALA A 119 4.20 14.38 -16.02
N ALA A 120 4.16 13.33 -16.84
CA ALA A 120 2.96 12.54 -17.10
C ALA A 120 2.70 11.45 -16.04
N PHE A 121 3.63 11.19 -15.11
CA PHE A 121 3.53 10.10 -14.14
C PHE A 121 2.23 10.14 -13.32
N PRO A 122 1.78 11.29 -12.76
CA PRO A 122 0.55 11.36 -11.99
C PRO A 122 -0.74 11.11 -12.80
N ASP A 123 -0.69 11.30 -14.12
CA ASP A 123 -1.84 11.08 -15.01
C ASP A 123 -1.93 9.61 -15.47
N LYS A 124 -0.85 8.86 -15.35
CA LYS A 124 -0.73 7.48 -15.85
C LYS A 124 -0.63 6.45 -14.76
N VAL A 125 -0.27 6.85 -13.55
CA VAL A 125 -0.02 5.96 -12.43
C VAL A 125 -0.82 6.42 -11.21
N ALA A 126 -1.51 5.50 -10.58
CA ALA A 126 -2.13 5.69 -9.27
C ALA A 126 -1.87 4.46 -8.41
N PHE A 127 -1.46 4.69 -7.17
CA PHE A 127 -1.30 3.67 -6.15
C PHE A 127 -2.42 3.83 -5.12
N GLN A 128 -3.18 2.77 -4.92
CA GLN A 128 -4.18 2.73 -3.86
C GLN A 128 -3.64 1.84 -2.73
N MET A 129 -3.21 2.46 -1.65
CA MET A 129 -2.79 1.73 -0.44
C MET A 129 -4.04 1.23 0.29
N ASN A 130 -4.22 -0.09 0.24
CA ASN A 130 -5.34 -0.76 0.89
C ASN A 130 -4.93 -1.11 2.32
N ASP A 131 -5.35 -0.31 3.27
CA ASP A 131 -4.84 -0.24 4.64
C ASP A 131 -3.37 0.22 4.69
N THR A 132 -2.69 0.02 5.83
CA THR A 132 -1.29 0.44 6.04
C THR A 132 -0.28 -0.60 5.58
N HIS A 133 -0.72 -1.81 5.21
CA HIS A 133 0.17 -2.91 4.85
C HIS A 133 1.15 -2.58 3.72
N PRO A 134 0.74 -1.83 2.65
CA PRO A 134 1.66 -1.44 1.59
C PRO A 134 2.29 -0.05 1.79
N THR A 135 2.24 0.56 2.97
CA THR A 135 2.69 1.96 3.16
C THR A 135 4.19 2.15 2.93
N LEU A 136 5.00 1.08 2.99
CA LEU A 136 6.41 1.11 2.54
C LEU A 136 6.56 1.52 1.08
N LEU A 137 5.46 1.54 0.29
CA LEU A 137 5.41 2.13 -1.04
C LEU A 137 5.97 3.56 -1.06
N ILE A 138 5.69 4.35 -0.04
CA ILE A 138 6.08 5.75 0.02
C ILE A 138 7.61 5.90 0.03
N PRO A 139 8.34 5.35 1.01
CA PRO A 139 9.80 5.44 1.00
C PRO A 139 10.46 4.63 -0.12
N GLU A 140 9.86 3.52 -0.60
CA GLU A 140 10.41 2.76 -1.72
C GLU A 140 10.27 3.52 -3.04
N LEU A 141 9.13 4.13 -3.33
CA LEU A 141 8.98 4.96 -4.52
C LEU A 141 9.90 6.18 -4.47
N MET A 142 10.06 6.82 -3.30
CA MET A 142 11.04 7.89 -3.11
C MET A 142 12.46 7.41 -3.41
N ARG A 143 12.86 6.23 -2.88
CA ARG A 143 14.17 5.64 -3.11
C ARG A 143 14.42 5.41 -4.61
N VAL A 144 13.49 4.75 -5.29
CA VAL A 144 13.61 4.48 -6.73
C VAL A 144 13.71 5.77 -7.52
N LEU A 145 12.83 6.73 -7.27
CA LEU A 145 12.83 8.01 -8.00
C LEU A 145 14.11 8.82 -7.75
N MET A 146 14.66 8.80 -6.53
CA MET A 146 15.85 9.58 -6.20
C MET A 146 17.15 8.85 -6.51
N ASP A 147 17.27 7.60 -6.09
CA ASP A 147 18.55 6.90 -6.08
C ASP A 147 18.81 6.13 -7.40
N GLU A 148 17.74 5.72 -8.10
CA GLU A 148 17.84 5.00 -9.37
C GLU A 148 17.56 5.91 -10.57
N GLU A 149 16.52 6.77 -10.47
CA GLU A 149 16.10 7.65 -11.56
C GLU A 149 16.72 9.06 -11.48
N GLY A 150 17.44 9.38 -10.42
CA GLY A 150 18.20 10.62 -10.26
C GLY A 150 17.35 11.88 -10.06
N LEU A 151 16.07 11.74 -9.67
CA LEU A 151 15.21 12.90 -9.40
C LEU A 151 15.60 13.58 -8.09
N GLY A 152 15.51 14.93 -8.05
CA GLY A 152 15.67 15.67 -6.81
C GLY A 152 14.48 15.45 -5.87
N TRP A 153 14.71 15.60 -4.55
CA TRP A 153 13.71 15.39 -3.48
C TRP A 153 12.33 16.00 -3.79
N THR A 154 12.30 17.28 -4.09
CA THR A 154 11.04 18.02 -4.29
C THR A 154 10.20 17.43 -5.42
N ARG A 155 10.85 17.05 -6.53
CA ARG A 155 10.17 16.43 -7.67
C ARG A 155 9.69 15.04 -7.32
N ALA A 156 10.54 14.20 -6.72
CA ALA A 156 10.19 12.85 -6.29
C ALA A 156 9.03 12.86 -5.29
N TRP A 157 9.09 13.70 -4.25
CA TRP A 157 8.02 13.84 -3.27
C TRP A 157 6.70 14.31 -3.89
N GLY A 158 6.76 15.29 -4.80
CA GLY A 158 5.59 15.72 -5.55
C GLY A 158 4.92 14.61 -6.33
N LEU A 159 5.70 13.73 -6.99
CA LEU A 159 5.17 12.57 -7.71
C LEU A 159 4.55 11.54 -6.76
N VAL A 160 5.19 11.26 -5.63
CA VAL A 160 4.65 10.36 -4.59
C VAL A 160 3.30 10.87 -4.08
N CYS A 161 3.24 12.14 -3.67
CA CYS A 161 1.99 12.73 -3.16
C CYS A 161 0.88 12.81 -4.22
N ALA A 162 1.22 12.94 -5.49
CA ALA A 162 0.24 13.00 -6.57
C ALA A 162 -0.32 11.63 -6.96
N THR A 163 0.41 10.53 -6.70
CA THR A 163 0.06 9.18 -7.14
C THR A 163 -0.43 8.26 -6.03
N CYS A 164 -0.06 8.52 -4.76
CA CYS A 164 -0.46 7.69 -3.63
C CYS A 164 -1.84 8.10 -3.08
N ASN A 165 -2.66 7.11 -2.77
CA ASN A 165 -3.93 7.28 -2.08
C ASN A 165 -4.05 6.22 -0.97
N PHE A 166 -4.82 6.51 0.08
CA PHE A 166 -4.92 5.64 1.25
C PHE A 166 -6.38 5.33 1.60
N THR A 167 -6.69 4.04 1.68
CA THR A 167 -7.96 3.54 2.22
C THR A 167 -7.70 2.93 3.59
N ASN A 168 -8.32 3.49 4.64
CA ASN A 168 -8.29 2.91 5.97
C ASN A 168 -9.47 1.96 6.18
N HIS A 169 -9.23 0.83 6.87
CA HIS A 169 -10.25 -0.20 7.14
C HIS A 169 -10.54 -0.40 8.62
N THR A 170 -9.77 0.25 9.52
CA THR A 170 -9.91 0.05 10.96
C THR A 170 -9.96 1.36 11.73
N VAL A 171 -10.64 1.32 12.89
CA VAL A 171 -10.68 2.45 13.84
C VAL A 171 -10.01 2.10 15.16
N LEU A 172 -9.64 0.84 15.38
CA LEU A 172 -9.01 0.40 16.62
C LEU A 172 -7.55 0.86 16.66
N PRO A 173 -7.13 1.66 17.65
CA PRO A 173 -5.76 2.18 17.73
C PRO A 173 -4.69 1.09 17.75
N GLU A 174 -4.97 -0.05 18.41
CA GLU A 174 -4.08 -1.22 18.46
C GLU A 174 -3.88 -1.93 17.14
N ALA A 175 -4.81 -1.75 16.19
CA ALA A 175 -4.71 -2.31 14.84
C ALA A 175 -4.02 -1.36 13.85
N LEU A 176 -3.69 -0.13 14.26
CA LEU A 176 -2.88 0.79 13.45
C LEU A 176 -1.41 0.38 13.54
N GLU A 177 -0.87 0.00 12.39
CA GLU A 177 0.47 -0.59 12.27
C GLU A 177 1.58 0.39 12.67
N LYS A 178 2.49 -0.07 13.53
CA LYS A 178 3.69 0.65 13.95
C LYS A 178 4.90 -0.25 13.82
N TRP A 179 5.97 0.25 13.20
CA TRP A 179 7.22 -0.48 13.07
C TRP A 179 8.30 0.11 13.95
N PRO A 180 9.01 -0.72 14.75
CA PRO A 180 10.17 -0.26 15.51
C PRO A 180 11.22 0.35 14.58
N VAL A 181 11.69 1.55 14.91
CA VAL A 181 12.73 2.24 14.14
C VAL A 181 13.98 1.38 14.02
N ALA A 182 14.40 0.74 15.12
CA ALA A 182 15.57 -0.14 15.12
C ALA A 182 15.48 -1.31 14.12
N MET A 183 14.27 -1.87 13.91
CA MET A 183 14.05 -2.92 12.93
C MET A 183 14.16 -2.37 11.50
N LEU A 184 13.57 -1.21 11.23
CA LEU A 184 13.67 -0.55 9.92
C LEU A 184 15.13 -0.12 9.62
N GLU A 185 15.87 0.41 10.58
CA GLU A 185 17.28 0.77 10.42
C GLU A 185 18.14 -0.46 10.10
N LYS A 186 17.85 -1.59 10.71
CA LYS A 186 18.57 -2.86 10.46
C LYS A 186 18.27 -3.42 9.07
N LEU A 187 17.01 -3.48 8.66
CA LEU A 187 16.57 -4.17 7.46
C LEU A 187 16.53 -3.26 6.22
N LEU A 188 16.10 -2.00 6.42
CA LEU A 188 15.79 -1.04 5.37
C LEU A 188 16.40 0.33 5.68
N PRO A 189 17.74 0.43 5.89
CA PRO A 189 18.38 1.66 6.39
C PRO A 189 18.14 2.87 5.50
N ARG A 190 18.11 2.69 4.17
CA ARG A 190 17.85 3.79 3.24
C ARG A 190 16.42 4.30 3.35
N HIS A 191 15.46 3.39 3.49
CA HIS A 191 14.05 3.76 3.70
C HIS A 191 13.89 4.53 5.01
N MET A 192 14.57 4.11 6.08
CA MET A 192 14.51 4.83 7.35
C MET A 192 15.10 6.24 7.27
N GLN A 193 16.21 6.44 6.51
CA GLN A 193 16.73 7.79 6.23
C GLN A 193 15.69 8.65 5.51
N ILE A 194 15.02 8.11 4.49
CA ILE A 194 13.96 8.82 3.76
C ILE A 194 12.80 9.16 4.70
N LEU A 195 12.41 8.24 5.59
CA LEU A 195 11.34 8.47 6.58
C LEU A 195 11.69 9.58 7.57
N TYR A 196 12.93 9.65 8.03
CA TYR A 196 13.41 10.77 8.86
C TYR A 196 13.31 12.10 8.11
N ASP A 197 13.74 12.14 6.85
CA ASP A 197 13.65 13.35 6.01
C ASP A 197 12.20 13.75 5.73
N VAL A 198 11.32 12.78 5.46
CA VAL A 198 9.86 13.04 5.28
C VAL A 198 9.29 13.64 6.56
N ASN A 199 9.56 13.01 7.72
CA ASN A 199 9.04 13.50 8.99
C ASN A 199 9.56 14.90 9.30
N TRP A 200 10.87 15.13 9.14
CA TRP A 200 11.47 16.44 9.42
C TRP A 200 10.85 17.54 8.56
N ARG A 201 10.74 17.32 7.25
CA ARG A 201 10.13 18.29 6.32
C ARG A 201 8.67 18.55 6.63
N PHE A 202 7.93 17.49 6.90
CA PHE A 202 6.53 17.60 7.29
C PHE A 202 6.36 18.41 8.60
N MET A 203 7.21 18.17 9.60
CA MET A 203 7.18 18.93 10.85
C MET A 203 7.51 20.43 10.62
N GLN A 204 8.44 20.76 9.71
CA GLN A 204 8.73 22.15 9.33
C GLN A 204 7.53 22.81 8.63
N GLU A 205 6.85 22.09 7.74
CA GLU A 205 5.62 22.55 7.09
C GLU A 205 4.52 22.83 8.11
N MET A 206 4.31 21.92 9.06
CA MET A 206 3.33 22.09 10.15
C MET A 206 3.67 23.27 11.06
N ARG A 207 4.95 23.50 11.34
CA ARG A 207 5.38 24.70 12.07
C ARG A 207 5.01 25.98 11.33
N GLY A 208 5.18 26.01 10.01
CA GLY A 208 4.74 27.13 9.18
C GLY A 208 3.24 27.38 9.22
N ALA A 209 2.43 26.30 9.29
CA ALA A 209 0.97 26.37 9.29
C ALA A 209 0.34 26.61 10.67
N LEU A 210 0.91 26.04 11.74
CA LEU A 210 0.35 26.06 13.10
C LEU A 210 1.10 26.99 14.06
N GLY A 211 2.17 27.66 13.60
CA GLY A 211 3.03 28.48 14.45
C GLY A 211 3.83 27.64 15.46
N ASP A 212 3.99 28.14 16.68
CA ASP A 212 4.77 27.50 17.74
C ASP A 212 3.90 26.59 18.66
N ASP A 213 2.81 26.06 18.15
CA ASP A 213 1.98 25.06 18.86
C ASP A 213 2.64 23.67 18.80
N TRP A 214 3.68 23.50 19.61
CA TRP A 214 4.51 22.28 19.62
C TRP A 214 3.76 21.03 20.01
N GLU A 215 2.73 21.14 20.82
CA GLU A 215 1.91 19.98 21.24
C GLU A 215 1.14 19.42 20.04
N ARG A 216 0.46 20.29 19.28
CA ARG A 216 -0.25 19.88 18.07
C ARG A 216 0.71 19.40 16.98
N ILE A 217 1.84 20.06 16.81
CA ILE A 217 2.85 19.66 15.84
C ILE A 217 3.40 18.25 16.19
N ALA A 218 3.81 18.03 17.45
CA ALA A 218 4.33 16.73 17.90
C ALA A 218 3.31 15.60 17.75
N ALA A 219 2.04 15.89 17.97
CA ALA A 219 0.96 14.92 17.78
C ALA A 219 0.81 14.43 16.32
N LEU A 220 1.20 15.24 15.33
CA LEU A 220 1.21 14.90 13.90
C LEU A 220 2.46 14.13 13.46
N SER A 221 3.50 14.02 14.29
CA SER A 221 4.76 13.35 13.92
C SER A 221 4.53 11.92 13.43
N ILE A 222 5.17 11.55 12.33
CA ILE A 222 5.17 10.17 11.79
C ILE A 222 5.96 9.24 12.73
N ILE A 223 6.96 9.79 13.43
CA ILE A 223 7.77 9.04 14.39
C ILE A 223 7.28 9.33 15.80
N GLU A 224 6.91 8.28 16.51
CA GLU A 224 6.48 8.29 17.90
C GLU A 224 7.61 7.77 18.80
N GLU A 225 7.81 8.41 19.92
CA GLU A 225 8.70 7.93 20.97
C GLU A 225 7.85 7.46 22.17
N ALA A 226 7.98 6.18 22.51
CA ALA A 226 7.28 5.60 23.64
C ALA A 226 7.92 6.05 24.96
N PRO A 227 7.21 5.95 26.10
CA PRO A 227 7.77 6.26 27.42
C PRO A 227 9.04 5.45 27.77
N SER A 228 9.24 4.29 27.13
CA SER A 228 10.45 3.48 27.24
C SER A 228 11.67 4.07 26.51
N GLY A 229 11.50 5.12 25.72
CA GLY A 229 12.50 5.66 24.80
C GLY A 229 12.59 4.93 23.45
N GLU A 230 11.80 3.87 23.24
CA GLU A 230 11.74 3.17 21.96
C GLU A 230 10.97 4.00 20.94
N LYS A 231 11.48 4.03 19.70
CA LYS A 231 10.87 4.81 18.62
C LYS A 231 10.16 3.90 17.62
N PHE A 232 9.03 4.39 17.14
CA PHE A 232 8.19 3.69 16.18
C PHE A 232 7.80 4.60 15.01
N VAL A 233 7.72 4.03 13.80
CA VAL A 233 7.12 4.68 12.64
C VAL A 233 5.64 4.34 12.62
N ARG A 234 4.77 5.37 12.70
CA ARG A 234 3.31 5.25 12.61
C ARG A 234 2.89 5.19 11.15
N MET A 235 2.62 4.00 10.64
CA MET A 235 2.40 3.78 9.21
C MET A 235 1.15 4.52 8.69
N ALA A 236 0.08 4.55 9.46
CA ALA A 236 -1.12 5.30 9.08
C ALA A 236 -0.85 6.81 8.95
N TYR A 237 -0.01 7.38 9.80
CA TYR A 237 0.37 8.78 9.74
C TYR A 237 1.20 9.08 8.49
N LEU A 238 2.16 8.22 8.20
CA LEU A 238 2.93 8.29 6.95
C LEU A 238 2.00 8.23 5.72
N ALA A 239 1.04 7.30 5.73
CA ALA A 239 0.06 7.16 4.66
C ALA A 239 -0.79 8.42 4.47
N VAL A 240 -1.29 9.04 5.55
CA VAL A 240 -2.07 10.28 5.48
C VAL A 240 -1.24 11.45 4.97
N VAL A 241 0.02 11.58 5.43
CA VAL A 241 0.93 12.67 5.00
C VAL A 241 1.17 12.60 3.50
N ALA A 242 1.51 11.43 2.97
CA ALA A 242 1.85 11.26 1.56
C ALA A 242 0.64 11.10 0.63
N ALA A 243 -0.53 10.69 1.14
CA ALA A 243 -1.68 10.44 0.28
C ALA A 243 -2.29 11.72 -0.29
N ARG A 244 -2.66 11.67 -1.57
CA ARG A 244 -3.49 12.68 -2.23
C ARG A 244 -4.91 12.69 -1.65
N ARG A 245 -5.45 11.48 -1.38
CA ARG A 245 -6.79 11.29 -0.78
C ARG A 245 -6.74 10.15 0.23
N VAL A 246 -7.53 10.31 1.28
CA VAL A 246 -7.74 9.34 2.35
C VAL A 246 -9.22 9.05 2.44
N ASN A 247 -9.61 7.78 2.43
CA ASN A 247 -11.01 7.42 2.60
C ASN A 247 -11.24 6.35 3.65
N GLY A 248 -12.40 6.47 4.31
CA GLY A 248 -13.03 5.37 5.00
C GLY A 248 -13.94 4.57 4.05
N VAL A 249 -14.46 3.44 4.52
CA VAL A 249 -15.18 2.45 3.71
C VAL A 249 -16.69 2.39 3.97
N ALA A 250 -17.19 3.31 4.80
CA ALA A 250 -18.60 3.56 5.06
C ALA A 250 -18.77 4.98 5.59
N ALA A 251 -19.96 5.59 5.48
CA ALA A 251 -20.19 6.96 5.94
C ALA A 251 -19.83 7.14 7.42
N ILE A 252 -20.35 6.29 8.30
CA ILE A 252 -20.04 6.31 9.72
C ILE A 252 -18.56 6.12 10.02
N HIS A 253 -17.89 5.19 9.31
CA HIS A 253 -16.46 4.96 9.43
C HIS A 253 -15.66 6.22 9.05
N SER A 254 -16.03 6.85 7.94
CA SER A 254 -15.35 8.05 7.47
C SER A 254 -15.48 9.23 8.43
N GLU A 255 -16.63 9.37 9.10
CA GLU A 255 -16.81 10.40 10.15
C GLU A 255 -15.97 10.10 11.40
N ILE A 256 -15.87 8.82 11.81
CA ILE A 256 -14.98 8.43 12.92
C ILE A 256 -13.51 8.73 12.57
N LEU A 257 -13.09 8.47 11.33
CA LEU A 257 -11.73 8.82 10.91
C LEU A 257 -11.44 10.31 11.02
N LYS A 258 -12.41 11.18 10.66
CA LYS A 258 -12.26 12.64 10.70
C LYS A 258 -12.25 13.19 12.12
N HIS A 259 -13.07 12.66 13.01
CA HIS A 259 -13.32 13.26 14.32
C HIS A 259 -12.57 12.59 15.47
N ASP A 260 -12.13 11.34 15.28
CA ASP A 260 -11.44 10.57 16.33
C ASP A 260 -10.04 10.13 15.86
N VAL A 261 -9.94 9.20 14.89
CA VAL A 261 -8.68 8.52 14.55
C VAL A 261 -7.63 9.47 13.98
N PHE A 262 -8.03 10.37 13.06
CA PHE A 262 -7.18 11.32 12.36
C PHE A 262 -7.65 12.77 12.55
N ALA A 263 -8.31 13.08 13.67
CA ALA A 263 -8.88 14.40 13.93
C ALA A 263 -7.86 15.54 13.74
N GLN A 264 -6.63 15.33 14.18
CA GLN A 264 -5.57 16.33 14.05
C GLN A 264 -5.13 16.54 12.59
N PHE A 265 -5.08 15.47 11.79
CA PHE A 265 -4.82 15.57 10.36
C PHE A 265 -6.00 16.18 9.61
N TYR A 266 -7.22 15.85 10.00
CA TYR A 266 -8.43 16.45 9.39
C TYR A 266 -8.52 17.94 9.66
N ALA A 267 -8.10 18.40 10.83
CA ALA A 267 -8.05 19.82 11.15
C ALA A 267 -7.07 20.62 10.27
N VAL A 268 -6.03 19.98 9.72
CA VAL A 268 -5.01 20.61 8.87
C VAL A 268 -5.29 20.38 7.39
N PHE A 269 -5.76 19.20 7.02
CA PHE A 269 -5.95 18.76 5.63
C PHE A 269 -7.37 18.20 5.39
N PRO A 270 -8.44 18.96 5.64
CA PRO A 270 -9.81 18.46 5.52
C PRO A 270 -10.13 17.95 4.10
N GLU A 271 -9.51 18.55 3.07
CA GLU A 271 -9.72 18.20 1.66
C GLU A 271 -9.19 16.81 1.27
N LYS A 272 -8.29 16.23 2.06
CA LYS A 272 -7.81 14.87 1.82
C LYS A 272 -8.87 13.81 2.13
N PHE A 273 -9.74 14.06 3.11
CA PHE A 273 -10.63 13.05 3.68
C PHE A 273 -11.97 12.96 2.94
N GLN A 274 -12.33 11.74 2.56
CA GLN A 274 -13.57 11.46 1.85
C GLN A 274 -14.16 10.09 2.27
N ASN A 275 -15.41 9.85 1.91
CA ASN A 275 -16.04 8.55 2.06
C ASN A 275 -16.09 7.83 0.71
N LYS A 276 -15.77 6.53 0.73
CA LYS A 276 -16.04 5.58 -0.36
C LYS A 276 -16.67 4.33 0.25
N THR A 277 -17.99 4.32 0.35
CA THR A 277 -18.73 3.16 0.87
C THR A 277 -18.42 1.93 0.04
N ASN A 278 -18.07 0.84 0.72
CA ASN A 278 -17.87 -0.45 0.07
C ASN A 278 -19.11 -0.88 -0.69
N GLY A 279 -18.90 -1.49 -1.84
CA GLY A 279 -19.93 -2.10 -2.64
C GLY A 279 -19.75 -3.61 -2.75
N VAL A 280 -20.75 -4.28 -3.30
CA VAL A 280 -20.71 -5.70 -3.63
C VAL A 280 -21.11 -5.89 -5.09
N THR A 281 -20.52 -6.87 -5.78
CA THR A 281 -21.00 -7.22 -7.11
C THR A 281 -22.34 -7.96 -7.01
N PRO A 282 -23.40 -7.45 -7.67
CA PRO A 282 -24.72 -8.07 -7.62
C PRO A 282 -24.74 -9.44 -8.32
N ARG A 283 -23.86 -9.67 -9.27
CA ARG A 283 -23.74 -10.94 -9.99
C ARG A 283 -23.39 -12.08 -9.05
N ARG A 284 -22.33 -11.95 -8.27
CA ARG A 284 -21.91 -12.98 -7.32
C ARG A 284 -22.81 -13.03 -6.08
N TRP A 285 -22.97 -11.88 -5.44
CA TRP A 285 -23.51 -11.79 -4.08
C TRP A 285 -25.03 -11.74 -4.00
N LEU A 286 -25.74 -11.57 -5.14
CA LEU A 286 -27.19 -11.59 -5.20
C LEU A 286 -27.67 -12.64 -6.21
N ALA A 287 -27.24 -12.56 -7.48
CA ALA A 287 -27.78 -13.44 -8.52
C ALA A 287 -27.25 -14.89 -8.43
N PHE A 288 -25.96 -15.08 -8.11
CA PHE A 288 -25.33 -16.41 -8.08
C PHE A 288 -25.53 -17.12 -6.74
N CYS A 289 -25.25 -16.45 -5.62
CA CYS A 289 -25.29 -17.08 -4.30
C CYS A 289 -26.70 -17.31 -3.75
N ASN A 290 -27.73 -16.64 -4.30
CA ASN A 290 -29.12 -16.80 -3.89
C ASN A 290 -30.06 -16.93 -5.11
N PRO A 291 -30.11 -18.13 -5.73
CA PRO A 291 -30.93 -18.36 -6.91
C PRO A 291 -32.44 -18.13 -6.68
N GLY A 292 -32.96 -18.42 -5.48
CA GLY A 292 -34.34 -18.18 -5.12
C GLY A 292 -34.70 -16.69 -5.14
N LEU A 293 -33.87 -15.86 -4.50
CA LEU A 293 -34.04 -14.40 -4.51
C LEU A 293 -33.86 -13.83 -5.93
N ARG A 294 -32.91 -14.34 -6.70
CA ARG A 294 -32.74 -13.99 -8.11
C ARG A 294 -34.03 -14.22 -8.89
N GLY A 295 -34.62 -15.44 -8.75
CA GLY A 295 -35.87 -15.80 -9.41
C GLY A 295 -37.01 -14.85 -9.06
N LEU A 296 -37.20 -14.58 -7.78
CA LEU A 296 -38.22 -13.65 -7.28
C LEU A 296 -38.06 -12.23 -7.84
N ILE A 297 -36.82 -11.69 -7.83
CA ILE A 297 -36.54 -10.36 -8.38
C ILE A 297 -36.84 -10.32 -9.89
N THR A 298 -36.34 -11.32 -10.63
CA THR A 298 -36.53 -11.42 -12.08
C THR A 298 -38.00 -11.53 -12.45
N GLU A 299 -38.75 -12.35 -11.75
CA GLU A 299 -40.21 -12.49 -11.95
C GLU A 299 -40.94 -11.16 -11.66
N THR A 300 -40.57 -10.49 -10.57
CA THR A 300 -41.18 -9.21 -10.17
C THR A 300 -40.89 -8.09 -11.16
N LEU A 301 -39.68 -8.04 -11.72
CA LEU A 301 -39.27 -7.01 -12.67
C LEU A 301 -39.55 -7.37 -14.14
N GLY A 302 -39.83 -8.64 -14.43
CA GLY A 302 -40.11 -9.16 -15.75
C GLY A 302 -38.88 -9.51 -16.58
N ASP A 303 -37.68 -9.20 -16.12
CA ASP A 303 -36.42 -9.52 -16.80
C ASP A 303 -35.18 -9.52 -15.87
N ASP A 304 -34.05 -9.99 -16.39
CA ASP A 304 -32.75 -10.06 -15.69
C ASP A 304 -31.89 -8.77 -15.81
N ALA A 305 -32.37 -7.69 -16.41
CA ALA A 305 -31.59 -6.48 -16.67
C ALA A 305 -31.10 -5.78 -15.38
N TRP A 306 -31.76 -6.05 -14.25
CA TRP A 306 -31.35 -5.58 -12.93
C TRP A 306 -29.93 -6.05 -12.53
N ILE A 307 -29.45 -7.17 -13.11
CA ILE A 307 -28.08 -7.71 -12.85
C ILE A 307 -27.02 -6.70 -13.29
N ASN A 308 -27.29 -5.91 -14.31
CA ASN A 308 -26.41 -4.86 -14.82
C ASN A 308 -26.79 -3.45 -14.36
N ASP A 309 -28.04 -3.25 -13.93
CA ASP A 309 -28.56 -1.96 -13.45
C ASP A 309 -29.33 -2.16 -12.14
N LEU A 310 -28.61 -2.03 -11.02
CA LEU A 310 -29.22 -2.13 -9.69
C LEU A 310 -30.25 -1.03 -9.39
N GLY A 311 -30.25 0.07 -10.16
CA GLY A 311 -31.25 1.13 -10.00
C GLY A 311 -32.67 0.61 -10.20
N ARG A 312 -32.84 -0.45 -10.97
CA ARG A 312 -34.15 -1.12 -11.21
C ARG A 312 -34.73 -1.78 -9.96
N LEU A 313 -33.88 -2.14 -8.99
CA LEU A 313 -34.37 -2.71 -7.71
C LEU A 313 -35.16 -1.70 -6.86
N LYS A 314 -35.05 -0.39 -7.15
CA LYS A 314 -35.89 0.62 -6.47
C LYS A 314 -37.37 0.41 -6.71
N VAL A 315 -37.73 -0.13 -7.84
CA VAL A 315 -39.14 -0.46 -8.17
C VAL A 315 -39.68 -1.55 -7.24
N SER A 316 -38.83 -2.55 -6.89
CA SER A 316 -39.21 -3.64 -5.99
C SER A 316 -39.53 -3.16 -4.57
N LEU A 317 -38.90 -2.06 -4.11
CA LEU A 317 -39.22 -1.44 -2.81
C LEU A 317 -40.64 -0.91 -2.75
N CYS A 318 -41.20 -0.48 -3.88
CA CYS A 318 -42.59 0.00 -3.96
C CYS A 318 -43.61 -1.13 -3.78
N PHE A 319 -43.23 -2.38 -4.00
CA PHE A 319 -44.08 -3.56 -3.87
C PHE A 319 -44.01 -4.23 -2.49
N GLY A 320 -43.29 -3.65 -1.52
CA GLY A 320 -43.22 -4.19 -0.15
C GLY A 320 -42.49 -5.52 -0.02
N LEU A 321 -41.77 -5.98 -1.06
CA LEU A 321 -41.13 -7.30 -1.11
C LEU A 321 -39.90 -7.48 -0.19
N PHE A 322 -39.39 -6.40 0.41
CA PHE A 322 -38.21 -6.44 1.27
C PHE A 322 -38.49 -6.17 2.76
N ILE A 323 -39.75 -6.12 3.19
CA ILE A 323 -40.12 -5.77 4.59
C ILE A 323 -40.21 -7.02 5.49
N CYS A 324 -40.19 -8.23 4.94
CA CYS A 324 -40.37 -9.47 5.69
C CYS A 324 -39.30 -10.54 5.39
N ALA A 325 -38.02 -10.17 5.29
CA ALA A 325 -36.96 -11.18 5.26
C ALA A 325 -35.85 -10.86 6.28
#